data_6b277d2df3e9cfeae5c2686bf8427d4c
#
_entry.id   6b277d2df3e9cfeae5c2686bf8427d4c
#
_cell.length_a   1.000
_cell.length_b   1.000
_cell.length_c   1.000
_cell.angle_alpha   90.00
_cell.angle_beta   90.00
_cell.angle_gamma   90.00
#
_symmetry.space_group_name_H-M   'P 1'
#
loop_
_entity.id
_entity.type
_entity.pdbx_description
1 polymer ?
#
loop_
_entity_poly.entity_id
_entity_poly.type
_entity_poly.pdbx_seq_one_letter_code
_entity_poly.pdbx_strand_id
1 'polypeptide(L)'
;MTEPGRPLIESRREQMFPTMQPAELDRLHRFGELRSYRAGEFLAKTGEVGVGMFVILAGEVAVIQRDEDPFRPPIVIHGPGSFMAELAQLSGRPSLVDGIAQSPVEALVIPPDKLRNLLVEEAELGERIMRALILRRVGLLETGAGGPLIVGHAGDRDVLRLEGFLARNAHPHHRVDPETSIAVLERFRIDPSQLPIVLCPNGQMLRNPSELELARCIGLLQPIDASKVYDVAIVGAGPAGLAAAVYAASEGLSAVVLDSRAFGGQAGASARIENYLGFPTGISGMALMARAYNQAQKFGAEMGIPDEVVRLRCHPTSSDARFQLVLSSDEYVSARAVVIASGARYRRLDVENLAAFEGSSVHYWVSSLEARLCGGQEVALVGAGNSAGQAVVYLASQVAKVWLLVRGQSLEASMSRYLVDRIAALPNVEIHTETQISALEGKDGMLEAIRWRHDATGKEMSRQIRHLFLFIGADPNTAWLSQGDVALDDHGFVRTGAELGADRHLLETSRPGVFAIGDVRCGSIKRVAAAVGEGAQVVAALHAFLASGEPPQASASPGRA
;
A
#
# COMPACT_ATOMS: atom_id res chain seq x y z
N MET A 1 -18.59 20.88 -5.23
CA MET A 1 -19.53 19.84 -5.67
C MET A 1 -19.13 19.48 -7.10
N THR A 2 -18.46 18.35 -7.31
CA THR A 2 -18.14 17.84 -8.65
C THR A 2 -19.36 17.07 -9.14
N GLU A 3 -19.83 17.36 -10.36
CA GLU A 3 -20.85 16.57 -11.03
C GLU A 3 -20.46 15.10 -11.04
N PRO A 4 -21.31 14.17 -10.64
CA PRO A 4 -20.99 12.74 -10.69
C PRO A 4 -20.96 12.31 -12.17
N GLY A 5 -19.76 11.90 -12.65
CA GLY A 5 -19.61 11.22 -13.94
C GLY A 5 -18.54 11.74 -14.89
N ARG A 6 -17.85 12.86 -14.63
CA ARG A 6 -16.72 13.26 -15.49
C ARG A 6 -15.40 12.65 -15.00
N PRO A 7 -14.57 12.08 -15.92
CA PRO A 7 -13.24 11.60 -15.59
C PRO A 7 -12.41 12.68 -14.86
N LEU A 8 -11.57 12.29 -13.92
CA LEU A 8 -10.75 13.22 -13.13
C LEU A 8 -9.85 14.08 -14.03
N ILE A 9 -9.34 13.49 -15.12
CA ILE A 9 -8.51 14.16 -16.12
C ILE A 9 -9.22 15.40 -16.72
N GLU A 10 -10.53 15.31 -16.96
CA GLU A 10 -11.28 16.44 -17.52
C GLU A 10 -11.61 17.50 -16.46
N SER A 11 -11.98 17.06 -15.24
CA SER A 11 -12.45 17.96 -14.19
C SER A 11 -11.33 18.72 -13.48
N ARG A 12 -10.08 18.22 -13.50
CA ARG A 12 -8.91 18.80 -12.83
C ARG A 12 -7.68 19.00 -13.73
N ARG A 13 -7.91 19.11 -15.04
CA ARG A 13 -6.83 19.20 -16.06
C ARG A 13 -5.79 20.29 -15.75
N GLU A 14 -6.22 21.47 -15.36
CA GLU A 14 -5.33 22.60 -15.02
C GLU A 14 -4.44 22.32 -13.81
N GLN A 15 -4.96 21.58 -12.82
CA GLN A 15 -4.17 21.17 -11.65
C GLN A 15 -3.23 19.99 -11.95
N MET A 16 -3.59 19.14 -12.92
CA MET A 16 -2.74 18.02 -13.36
C MET A 16 -1.60 18.48 -14.25
N PHE A 17 -1.84 19.51 -15.07
CA PHE A 17 -0.90 19.99 -16.08
C PHE A 17 -0.70 21.51 -15.97
N PRO A 18 -0.19 21.99 -14.80
CA PRO A 18 0.04 23.42 -14.60
C PRO A 18 1.20 23.91 -15.46
N THR A 19 1.14 25.18 -15.87
CA THR A 19 2.22 25.89 -16.55
C THR A 19 2.97 26.75 -15.56
N MET A 20 4.31 26.76 -15.65
CA MET A 20 5.21 27.56 -14.83
C MET A 20 5.33 28.99 -15.39
N GLN A 21 5.35 29.96 -14.49
CA GLN A 21 5.61 31.35 -14.85
C GLN A 21 7.11 31.58 -15.10
N PRO A 22 7.52 32.59 -15.87
CA PRO A 22 8.93 32.86 -16.14
C PRO A 22 9.81 32.99 -14.87
N ALA A 23 9.32 33.68 -13.84
CA ALA A 23 10.02 33.80 -12.56
C ALA A 23 10.17 32.47 -11.81
N GLU A 24 9.28 31.51 -12.04
CA GLU A 24 9.36 30.16 -11.49
C GLU A 24 10.38 29.33 -12.26
N LEU A 25 10.41 29.45 -13.58
CA LEU A 25 11.43 28.80 -14.43
C LEU A 25 12.83 29.23 -14.03
N ASP A 26 13.06 30.53 -13.77
CA ASP A 26 14.34 31.04 -13.28
C ASP A 26 14.78 30.38 -11.98
N ARG A 27 13.84 30.13 -11.03
CA ARG A 27 14.14 29.44 -9.77
C ARG A 27 14.48 27.97 -9.98
N LEU A 28 13.88 27.33 -10.98
CA LEU A 28 14.11 25.91 -11.27
C LEU A 28 15.50 25.64 -11.83
N HIS A 29 16.14 26.59 -12.50
CA HIS A 29 17.46 26.42 -13.11
C HIS A 29 18.54 25.94 -12.14
N ARG A 30 18.46 26.30 -10.85
CA ARG A 30 19.44 25.85 -9.83
C ARG A 30 19.35 24.35 -9.48
N PHE A 31 18.25 23.68 -9.88
CA PHE A 31 18.01 22.27 -9.56
C PHE A 31 18.28 21.33 -10.73
N GLY A 32 18.48 21.84 -11.94
CA GLY A 32 18.57 21.01 -13.13
C GLY A 32 19.62 21.46 -14.14
N GLU A 33 19.75 20.66 -15.18
CA GLU A 33 20.67 20.90 -16.29
C GLU A 33 19.89 21.02 -17.61
N LEU A 34 20.33 21.92 -18.49
CA LEU A 34 19.76 22.08 -19.82
C LEU A 34 20.15 20.90 -20.70
N ARG A 35 19.17 20.32 -21.39
CA ARG A 35 19.35 19.27 -22.40
C ARG A 35 18.49 19.55 -23.62
N SER A 36 19.01 19.20 -24.80
CA SER A 36 18.31 19.32 -26.07
C SER A 36 17.99 17.94 -26.63
N TYR A 37 16.81 17.82 -27.24
CA TYR A 37 16.31 16.61 -27.86
C TYR A 37 15.85 16.92 -29.29
N ARG A 38 16.09 15.98 -30.21
CA ARG A 38 15.61 16.08 -31.60
C ARG A 38 14.16 15.60 -31.66
N ALA A 39 13.44 16.06 -32.70
CA ALA A 39 12.13 15.50 -32.99
C ALA A 39 12.22 13.96 -33.15
N GLY A 40 11.28 13.25 -32.53
CA GLY A 40 11.26 11.78 -32.44
C GLY A 40 12.11 11.16 -31.33
N GLU A 41 12.95 11.90 -30.64
CA GLU A 41 13.70 11.39 -29.50
C GLU A 41 12.82 11.17 -28.28
N PHE A 42 13.13 10.11 -27.52
CA PHE A 42 12.47 9.81 -26.26
C PHE A 42 13.11 10.58 -25.10
N LEU A 43 12.30 11.30 -24.34
CA LEU A 43 12.69 11.88 -23.06
C LEU A 43 12.46 10.85 -21.91
N ALA A 44 11.44 10.03 -22.04
CA ALA A 44 11.13 8.95 -21.12
C ALA A 44 10.58 7.75 -21.91
N LYS A 45 10.89 6.52 -21.44
CA LYS A 45 10.34 5.29 -22.02
C LYS A 45 9.70 4.44 -20.97
N THR A 46 8.57 3.88 -21.31
CA THR A 46 7.83 2.92 -20.48
C THR A 46 8.72 1.74 -20.10
N GLY A 47 8.79 1.43 -18.79
CA GLY A 47 9.61 0.34 -18.25
C GLY A 47 11.07 0.71 -17.98
N GLU A 48 11.53 1.92 -18.36
CA GLU A 48 12.88 2.41 -18.05
C GLU A 48 12.84 3.40 -16.88
N VAL A 49 13.87 3.38 -16.04
CA VAL A 49 14.00 4.36 -14.94
C VAL A 49 14.35 5.72 -15.54
N GLY A 50 13.51 6.72 -15.29
CA GLY A 50 13.68 8.05 -15.84
C GLY A 50 14.82 8.84 -15.18
N VAL A 51 15.40 9.77 -15.93
CA VAL A 51 16.50 10.64 -15.46
C VAL A 51 16.04 11.78 -14.55
N GLY A 52 14.72 11.96 -14.37
CA GLY A 52 14.15 12.99 -13.51
C GLY A 52 12.95 13.73 -14.11
N MET A 53 12.62 14.90 -13.57
CA MET A 53 11.57 15.79 -14.08
C MET A 53 12.12 16.64 -15.23
N PHE A 54 11.34 16.74 -16.31
CA PHE A 54 11.66 17.60 -17.47
C PHE A 54 10.77 18.84 -17.45
N VAL A 55 11.35 20.01 -17.37
CA VAL A 55 10.65 21.29 -17.57
C VAL A 55 10.91 21.74 -18.99
N ILE A 56 9.86 21.85 -19.79
CA ILE A 56 9.96 22.18 -21.21
C ILE A 56 10.15 23.70 -21.37
N LEU A 57 11.25 24.09 -21.97
CA LEU A 57 11.58 25.50 -22.23
C LEU A 57 11.24 25.91 -23.68
N ALA A 58 11.44 24.98 -24.63
CA ALA A 58 11.08 25.16 -26.03
C ALA A 58 10.67 23.81 -26.65
N GLY A 59 9.84 23.85 -27.67
CA GLY A 59 9.33 22.68 -28.38
C GLY A 59 8.14 22.02 -27.69
N GLU A 60 7.75 20.83 -28.16
CA GLU A 60 6.59 20.09 -27.67
C GLU A 60 6.95 18.62 -27.43
N VAL A 61 6.42 18.04 -26.34
CA VAL A 61 6.59 16.64 -25.96
C VAL A 61 5.22 15.98 -25.81
N ALA A 62 4.95 14.93 -26.58
CA ALA A 62 3.77 14.10 -26.42
C ALA A 62 4.01 13.02 -25.37
N VAL A 63 3.10 12.90 -24.42
CA VAL A 63 3.03 11.77 -23.47
C VAL A 63 2.03 10.76 -24.00
N ILE A 64 2.51 9.57 -24.31
CA ILE A 64 1.68 8.50 -24.90
C ILE A 64 1.74 7.24 -24.03
N GLN A 65 0.66 6.48 -24.05
CA GLN A 65 0.65 5.14 -23.53
C GLN A 65 1.28 4.21 -24.57
N ARG A 66 2.19 3.35 -24.15
CA ARG A 66 2.68 2.27 -24.99
C ARG A 66 1.63 1.18 -25.06
N ASP A 67 0.69 1.33 -25.97
CA ASP A 67 -0.32 0.32 -26.29
C ASP A 67 -0.29 -0.03 -27.79
N GLU A 68 -1.29 -0.80 -28.17
CA GLU A 68 -1.35 -1.44 -29.49
C GLU A 68 -2.00 -0.56 -30.55
N ASP A 69 -2.62 0.55 -30.15
CA ASP A 69 -3.31 1.46 -31.06
C ASP A 69 -2.39 2.66 -31.40
N PRO A 70 -1.73 2.63 -32.57
CA PRO A 70 -0.88 3.74 -33.02
C PRO A 70 -1.65 5.02 -33.30
N PHE A 71 -2.98 4.97 -33.35
CA PHE A 71 -3.85 6.11 -33.59
C PHE A 71 -4.45 6.69 -32.30
N ARG A 72 -4.13 6.10 -31.13
CA ARG A 72 -4.59 6.65 -29.87
C ARG A 72 -4.00 8.05 -29.65
N PRO A 73 -4.84 9.06 -29.32
CA PRO A 73 -4.33 10.40 -29.05
C PRO A 73 -3.41 10.41 -27.82
N PRO A 74 -2.44 11.31 -27.77
CA PRO A 74 -1.60 11.51 -26.59
C PRO A 74 -2.45 11.80 -25.35
N ILE A 75 -2.01 11.31 -24.19
CA ILE A 75 -2.60 11.64 -22.89
C ILE A 75 -2.54 13.15 -22.68
N VAL A 76 -1.38 13.75 -23.02
CA VAL A 76 -1.13 15.19 -22.97
C VAL A 76 0.03 15.55 -23.91
N ILE A 77 0.01 16.77 -24.44
CA ILE A 77 1.16 17.40 -25.10
C ILE A 77 1.66 18.51 -24.17
N HIS A 78 2.90 18.42 -23.79
CA HIS A 78 3.62 19.41 -22.98
C HIS A 78 4.34 20.40 -23.88
N GLY A 79 4.00 21.68 -23.77
CA GLY A 79 4.70 22.80 -24.41
C GLY A 79 5.53 23.63 -23.43
N PRO A 80 6.09 24.77 -23.88
CA PRO A 80 6.92 25.64 -23.04
C PRO A 80 6.24 26.08 -21.75
N GLY A 81 7.01 26.06 -20.65
CA GLY A 81 6.54 26.34 -19.29
C GLY A 81 5.85 25.17 -18.59
N SER A 82 5.53 24.09 -19.29
CA SER A 82 5.00 22.88 -18.65
C SER A 82 6.10 21.93 -18.19
N PHE A 83 5.77 20.96 -17.35
CA PHE A 83 6.71 19.93 -16.93
C PHE A 83 6.15 18.52 -17.13
N MET A 84 7.03 17.60 -17.51
CA MET A 84 6.78 16.17 -17.59
C MET A 84 7.44 15.48 -16.41
N ALA A 85 6.65 14.85 -15.56
CA ALA A 85 7.07 14.04 -14.43
C ALA A 85 5.93 13.16 -13.94
N GLU A 86 6.28 12.12 -13.17
CA GLU A 86 5.36 11.21 -12.49
C GLU A 86 5.93 10.83 -11.11
N LEU A 87 5.10 10.34 -10.18
CA LEU A 87 5.52 9.96 -8.82
C LEU A 87 6.65 8.92 -8.80
N ALA A 88 6.76 8.08 -9.81
CA ALA A 88 7.83 7.10 -9.95
C ALA A 88 9.24 7.74 -9.88
N GLN A 89 9.38 8.98 -10.32
CA GLN A 89 10.67 9.68 -10.32
C GLN A 89 11.17 10.05 -8.92
N LEU A 90 10.28 10.14 -7.92
CA LEU A 90 10.69 10.32 -6.52
C LEU A 90 11.31 9.07 -5.91
N SER A 91 10.95 7.89 -6.44
CA SER A 91 11.32 6.57 -5.93
C SER A 91 12.25 5.77 -6.83
N GLY A 92 12.72 6.35 -7.95
CA GLY A 92 13.55 5.64 -8.92
C GLY A 92 12.84 4.50 -9.65
N ARG A 93 11.50 4.48 -9.68
CA ARG A 93 10.71 3.47 -10.37
C ARG A 93 10.65 3.74 -11.88
N PRO A 94 10.43 2.69 -12.71
CA PRO A 94 10.27 2.85 -14.14
C PRO A 94 9.10 3.75 -14.53
N SER A 95 9.25 4.45 -15.65
CA SER A 95 8.18 5.25 -16.25
C SER A 95 7.02 4.36 -16.71
N LEU A 96 5.79 4.83 -16.52
CA LEU A 96 4.58 4.15 -16.96
C LEU A 96 4.16 4.55 -18.39
N VAL A 97 4.73 5.64 -18.90
CA VAL A 97 4.35 6.22 -20.19
C VAL A 97 5.59 6.63 -20.97
N ASP A 98 5.45 6.71 -22.29
CA ASP A 98 6.49 7.24 -23.17
C ASP A 98 6.34 8.77 -23.28
N GLY A 99 7.46 9.49 -23.27
CA GLY A 99 7.55 10.93 -23.57
C GLY A 99 8.37 11.13 -24.83
N ILE A 100 7.77 11.61 -25.92
CA ILE A 100 8.41 11.74 -27.23
C ILE A 100 8.39 13.20 -27.70
N ALA A 101 9.55 13.71 -28.08
CA ALA A 101 9.68 15.04 -28.67
C ALA A 101 8.94 15.10 -30.03
N GLN A 102 7.95 15.99 -30.15
CA GLN A 102 7.21 16.22 -31.41
C GLN A 102 7.94 17.21 -32.32
N SER A 103 8.76 18.08 -31.75
CA SER A 103 9.62 19.07 -32.42
C SER A 103 10.98 19.07 -31.74
N PRO A 104 11.99 19.81 -32.18
CA PRO A 104 13.20 20.04 -31.39
C PRO A 104 12.84 20.63 -30.02
N VAL A 105 13.29 20.00 -28.93
CA VAL A 105 12.94 20.36 -27.55
C VAL A 105 14.18 20.83 -26.80
N GLU A 106 14.03 21.91 -26.06
CA GLU A 106 14.94 22.28 -24.98
C GLU A 106 14.25 22.08 -23.65
N ALA A 107 14.85 21.31 -22.75
CA ALA A 107 14.30 21.00 -21.44
C ALA A 107 15.34 21.17 -20.34
N LEU A 108 14.88 21.68 -19.18
CA LEU A 108 15.62 21.62 -17.94
C LEU A 108 15.33 20.27 -17.29
N VAL A 109 16.35 19.42 -17.13
CA VAL A 109 16.26 18.09 -16.55
C VAL A 109 16.66 18.16 -15.09
N ILE A 110 15.72 17.87 -14.18
CA ILE A 110 15.91 17.91 -12.73
C ILE A 110 16.00 16.48 -12.22
N PRO A 111 17.18 15.99 -11.78
CA PRO A 111 17.36 14.63 -11.27
C PRO A 111 16.51 14.34 -10.01
N PRO A 112 16.26 13.07 -9.67
CA PRO A 112 15.38 12.69 -8.55
C PRO A 112 15.79 13.26 -7.19
N ASP A 113 17.09 13.31 -6.88
CA ASP A 113 17.61 13.92 -5.66
C ASP A 113 17.37 15.44 -5.61
N LYS A 114 17.61 16.13 -6.72
CA LYS A 114 17.35 17.56 -6.86
C LYS A 114 15.86 17.88 -6.90
N LEU A 115 15.03 16.96 -7.44
CA LEU A 115 13.57 17.09 -7.38
C LEU A 115 13.07 17.03 -5.93
N ARG A 116 13.60 16.13 -5.10
CA ARG A 116 13.26 16.08 -3.67
C ARG A 116 13.64 17.38 -2.96
N ASN A 117 14.84 17.91 -3.22
CA ASN A 117 15.28 19.19 -2.66
C ASN A 117 14.37 20.35 -3.10
N LEU A 118 14.02 20.42 -4.38
CA LEU A 118 13.08 21.40 -4.93
C LEU A 118 11.73 21.35 -4.19
N LEU A 119 11.17 20.17 -3.98
CA LEU A 119 9.88 19.99 -3.31
C LEU A 119 9.88 20.41 -1.82
N VAL A 120 11.04 20.50 -1.20
CA VAL A 120 11.21 20.95 0.19
C VAL A 120 11.56 22.44 0.24
N GLU A 121 12.50 22.91 -0.59
CA GLU A 121 13.01 24.29 -0.56
C GLU A 121 12.00 25.30 -1.14
N GLU A 122 11.24 24.90 -2.16
CA GLU A 122 10.27 25.75 -2.85
C GLU A 122 8.84 25.39 -2.44
N ALA A 123 8.37 25.87 -1.27
CA ALA A 123 7.13 25.40 -0.65
C ALA A 123 5.90 25.51 -1.56
N GLU A 124 5.63 26.66 -2.19
CA GLU A 124 4.46 26.85 -3.05
C GLU A 124 4.58 26.10 -4.39
N LEU A 125 5.75 26.16 -5.02
CA LEU A 125 6.03 25.49 -6.27
C LEU A 125 6.06 23.97 -6.06
N GLY A 126 6.69 23.52 -4.98
CA GLY A 126 6.74 22.10 -4.58
C GLY A 126 5.35 21.53 -4.29
N GLU A 127 4.48 22.29 -3.62
CA GLU A 127 3.08 21.87 -3.37
C GLU A 127 2.32 21.69 -4.70
N ARG A 128 2.46 22.63 -5.63
CA ARG A 128 1.80 22.58 -6.93
C ARG A 128 2.32 21.42 -7.79
N ILE A 129 3.64 21.16 -7.77
CA ILE A 129 4.25 20.01 -8.46
C ILE A 129 3.73 18.71 -7.85
N MET A 130 3.82 18.54 -6.52
CA MET A 130 3.33 17.33 -5.83
C MET A 130 1.86 17.06 -6.10
N ARG A 131 1.01 18.09 -6.07
CA ARG A 131 -0.41 17.96 -6.40
C ARG A 131 -0.60 17.45 -7.83
N ALA A 132 0.13 17.99 -8.79
CA ALA A 132 0.09 17.54 -10.18
C ALA A 132 0.51 16.08 -10.32
N LEU A 133 1.63 15.66 -9.68
CA LEU A 133 2.11 14.28 -9.72
C LEU A 133 1.09 13.29 -9.14
N ILE A 134 0.47 13.64 -8.00
CA ILE A 134 -0.57 12.82 -7.36
C ILE A 134 -1.79 12.68 -8.28
N LEU A 135 -2.26 13.79 -8.86
CA LEU A 135 -3.42 13.76 -9.75
C LEU A 135 -3.13 12.98 -11.05
N ARG A 136 -1.92 13.09 -11.61
CA ARG A 136 -1.49 12.28 -12.77
C ARG A 136 -1.53 10.79 -12.44
N ARG A 137 -1.01 10.37 -11.28
CA ARG A 137 -1.06 8.97 -10.84
C ARG A 137 -2.51 8.48 -10.70
N VAL A 138 -3.40 9.29 -10.13
CA VAL A 138 -4.83 8.92 -10.04
C VAL A 138 -5.45 8.78 -11.42
N GLY A 139 -5.14 9.68 -12.37
CA GLY A 139 -5.61 9.58 -13.75
C GLY A 139 -5.13 8.30 -14.46
N LEU A 140 -3.86 7.90 -14.25
CA LEU A 140 -3.34 6.63 -14.78
C LEU A 140 -4.04 5.41 -14.15
N LEU A 141 -4.36 5.48 -12.85
CA LEU A 141 -5.13 4.42 -12.16
C LEU A 141 -6.55 4.30 -12.69
N GLU A 142 -7.24 5.41 -12.97
CA GLU A 142 -8.60 5.41 -13.52
C GLU A 142 -8.67 4.83 -14.94
N THR A 143 -7.64 5.09 -15.74
CA THR A 143 -7.58 4.63 -17.15
C THR A 143 -6.88 3.29 -17.32
N GLY A 144 -6.15 2.80 -16.31
CA GLY A 144 -5.26 1.63 -16.40
C GLY A 144 -4.00 1.88 -17.24
N ALA A 145 -3.77 3.12 -17.69
CA ALA A 145 -2.71 3.48 -18.62
C ALA A 145 -1.31 3.19 -18.03
N GLY A 146 -0.45 2.58 -18.83
CA GLY A 146 0.96 2.34 -18.50
C GLY A 146 1.23 1.17 -17.55
N GLY A 147 0.19 0.48 -17.07
CA GLY A 147 0.33 -0.70 -16.23
C GLY A 147 0.39 -2.01 -17.03
N PRO A 148 0.60 -3.16 -16.34
CA PRO A 148 0.55 -4.48 -16.97
C PRO A 148 -0.86 -4.79 -17.46
N LEU A 149 -0.93 -5.58 -18.53
CA LEU A 149 -2.17 -6.14 -19.06
C LEU A 149 -2.35 -7.56 -18.51
N ILE A 150 -3.45 -7.79 -17.81
CA ILE A 150 -3.84 -9.11 -17.31
C ILE A 150 -4.84 -9.72 -18.28
N VAL A 151 -4.51 -10.87 -18.85
CA VAL A 151 -5.40 -11.64 -19.71
C VAL A 151 -5.99 -12.78 -18.88
N GLY A 152 -7.31 -12.75 -18.67
CA GLY A 152 -8.00 -13.75 -17.85
C GLY A 152 -9.44 -13.36 -17.51
N HIS A 153 -10.23 -14.34 -17.04
CA HIS A 153 -11.64 -14.16 -16.70
C HIS A 153 -11.82 -13.39 -15.38
N ALA A 154 -12.82 -12.51 -15.34
CA ALA A 154 -13.07 -11.60 -14.20
C ALA A 154 -13.29 -12.30 -12.85
N GLY A 155 -13.82 -13.51 -12.85
CA GLY A 155 -14.11 -14.29 -11.64
C GLY A 155 -13.01 -15.27 -11.24
N ASP A 156 -11.91 -15.33 -12.00
CA ASP A 156 -10.82 -16.24 -11.71
C ASP A 156 -10.07 -15.81 -10.45
N ARG A 157 -9.78 -16.78 -9.57
CA ARG A 157 -9.09 -16.53 -8.28
C ARG A 157 -7.72 -15.89 -8.47
N ASP A 158 -6.95 -16.37 -9.44
CA ASP A 158 -5.60 -15.86 -9.67
C ASP A 158 -5.62 -14.48 -10.34
N VAL A 159 -6.60 -14.21 -11.20
CA VAL A 159 -6.85 -12.85 -11.74
C VAL A 159 -7.16 -11.88 -10.59
N LEU A 160 -8.09 -12.25 -9.70
CA LEU A 160 -8.47 -11.41 -8.55
C LEU A 160 -7.27 -11.17 -7.60
N ARG A 161 -6.41 -12.16 -7.41
CA ARG A 161 -5.18 -12.04 -6.62
C ARG A 161 -4.23 -10.99 -7.24
N LEU A 162 -4.00 -11.05 -8.55
CA LEU A 162 -3.12 -10.14 -9.28
C LEU A 162 -3.69 -8.70 -9.31
N GLU A 163 -4.99 -8.53 -9.64
CA GLU A 163 -5.66 -7.22 -9.60
C GLU A 163 -5.63 -6.63 -8.19
N GLY A 164 -5.92 -7.44 -7.16
CA GLY A 164 -5.88 -7.02 -5.76
C GLY A 164 -4.49 -6.57 -5.31
N PHE A 165 -3.43 -7.25 -5.74
CA PHE A 165 -2.05 -6.86 -5.47
C PHE A 165 -1.71 -5.51 -6.13
N LEU A 166 -2.04 -5.32 -7.41
CA LEU A 166 -1.78 -4.08 -8.14
C LEU A 166 -2.57 -2.90 -7.57
N ALA A 167 -3.85 -3.10 -7.28
CA ALA A 167 -4.71 -2.07 -6.68
C ALA A 167 -4.19 -1.61 -5.31
N ARG A 168 -3.74 -2.52 -4.45
CA ARG A 168 -3.17 -2.20 -3.13
C ARG A 168 -1.85 -1.44 -3.21
N ASN A 169 -1.08 -1.66 -4.26
CA ASN A 169 0.16 -0.92 -4.52
C ASN A 169 -0.06 0.38 -5.31
N ALA A 170 -1.33 0.79 -5.52
CA ALA A 170 -1.69 1.94 -6.34
C ALA A 170 -0.99 1.90 -7.71
N HIS A 171 -0.91 0.70 -8.31
CA HIS A 171 -0.31 0.48 -9.62
C HIS A 171 -1.40 0.36 -10.68
N PRO A 172 -1.37 1.19 -11.75
CA PRO A 172 -2.33 1.07 -12.84
C PRO A 172 -2.23 -0.31 -13.48
N HIS A 173 -3.33 -0.86 -13.92
CA HIS A 173 -3.38 -2.12 -14.64
C HIS A 173 -4.65 -2.18 -15.49
N HIS A 174 -4.64 -3.01 -16.48
CA HIS A 174 -5.80 -3.28 -17.32
C HIS A 174 -6.05 -4.78 -17.42
N ARG A 175 -7.32 -5.19 -17.38
CA ARG A 175 -7.72 -6.58 -17.60
C ARG A 175 -8.48 -6.70 -18.90
N VAL A 176 -8.15 -7.72 -19.68
CA VAL A 176 -8.91 -8.12 -20.85
C VAL A 176 -9.46 -9.52 -20.67
N ASP A 177 -10.69 -9.68 -21.09
CA ASP A 177 -11.34 -10.98 -21.12
C ASP A 177 -10.93 -11.74 -22.39
N PRO A 178 -10.44 -12.98 -22.28
CA PRO A 178 -9.98 -13.75 -23.42
C PRO A 178 -11.07 -14.04 -24.45
N GLU A 179 -12.33 -14.12 -24.04
CA GLU A 179 -13.46 -14.36 -24.95
C GLU A 179 -13.78 -13.16 -25.85
N THR A 180 -13.56 -11.95 -25.33
CA THR A 180 -13.86 -10.70 -26.05
C THR A 180 -12.65 -10.08 -26.75
N SER A 181 -11.44 -10.57 -26.46
CA SER A 181 -10.16 -9.98 -26.90
C SER A 181 -9.30 -10.96 -27.69
N ILE A 182 -9.91 -11.64 -28.68
CA ILE A 182 -9.24 -12.64 -29.52
C ILE A 182 -7.97 -12.07 -30.19
N ALA A 183 -8.01 -10.82 -30.64
CA ALA A 183 -6.86 -10.15 -31.27
C ALA A 183 -5.62 -10.10 -30.35
N VAL A 184 -5.81 -9.94 -29.02
CA VAL A 184 -4.72 -9.96 -28.03
C VAL A 184 -4.13 -11.36 -27.93
N LEU A 185 -4.99 -12.39 -27.88
CA LEU A 185 -4.54 -13.79 -27.81
C LEU A 185 -3.70 -14.19 -29.04
N GLU A 186 -4.19 -13.84 -30.23
CA GLU A 186 -3.51 -14.16 -31.50
C GLU A 186 -2.16 -13.42 -31.61
N ARG A 187 -2.16 -12.12 -31.34
CA ARG A 187 -0.96 -11.27 -31.41
C ARG A 187 0.17 -11.76 -30.51
N PHE A 188 -0.14 -12.06 -29.25
CA PHE A 188 0.84 -12.51 -28.26
C PHE A 188 0.99 -14.04 -28.23
N ARG A 189 0.28 -14.76 -29.12
CA ARG A 189 0.28 -16.23 -29.20
C ARG A 189 -0.03 -16.86 -27.84
N ILE A 190 -1.04 -16.32 -27.16
CA ILE A 190 -1.46 -16.79 -25.83
C ILE A 190 -2.30 -18.05 -25.99
N ASP A 191 -1.89 -19.10 -25.29
CA ASP A 191 -2.68 -20.33 -25.14
C ASP A 191 -3.73 -20.14 -24.05
N PRO A 192 -5.05 -20.22 -24.35
CA PRO A 192 -6.11 -20.05 -23.36
C PRO A 192 -6.05 -21.04 -22.20
N SER A 193 -5.37 -22.17 -22.34
CA SER A 193 -5.20 -23.16 -21.26
C SER A 193 -4.18 -22.72 -20.19
N GLN A 194 -3.42 -21.64 -20.43
CA GLN A 194 -2.35 -21.14 -19.56
C GLN A 194 -2.71 -19.84 -18.84
N LEU A 195 -3.97 -19.45 -18.86
CA LEU A 195 -4.45 -18.23 -18.18
C LEU A 195 -4.40 -18.39 -16.63
N PRO A 196 -4.26 -17.28 -15.87
CA PRO A 196 -4.05 -15.91 -16.36
C PRO A 196 -2.61 -15.68 -16.86
N ILE A 197 -2.51 -14.80 -17.86
CA ILE A 197 -1.22 -14.30 -18.36
C ILE A 197 -1.11 -12.81 -18.09
N VAL A 198 0.08 -12.35 -17.70
CA VAL A 198 0.39 -10.95 -17.49
C VAL A 198 1.42 -10.49 -18.52
N LEU A 199 1.06 -9.46 -19.29
CA LEU A 199 1.98 -8.77 -20.18
C LEU A 199 2.52 -7.53 -19.46
N CYS A 200 3.81 -7.52 -19.18
CA CYS A 200 4.45 -6.43 -18.46
C CYS A 200 4.80 -5.26 -19.39
N PRO A 201 4.91 -4.01 -18.87
CA PRO A 201 5.26 -2.84 -19.65
C PRO A 201 6.61 -2.94 -20.40
N ASN A 202 7.54 -3.75 -19.89
CA ASN A 202 8.84 -4.03 -20.51
C ASN A 202 8.77 -5.07 -21.66
N GLY A 203 7.58 -5.62 -21.96
CA GLY A 203 7.35 -6.63 -22.99
C GLY A 203 7.51 -8.08 -22.51
N GLN A 204 7.84 -8.30 -21.24
CA GLN A 204 7.91 -9.65 -20.68
C GLN A 204 6.50 -10.23 -20.47
N MET A 205 6.35 -11.53 -20.78
CA MET A 205 5.13 -12.29 -20.55
C MET A 205 5.32 -13.23 -19.36
N LEU A 206 4.44 -13.15 -18.38
CA LEU A 206 4.42 -14.02 -17.21
C LEU A 206 3.15 -14.87 -17.18
N ARG A 207 3.30 -16.16 -16.82
CA ARG A 207 2.18 -17.11 -16.68
C ARG A 207 1.85 -17.29 -15.21
N ASN A 208 0.65 -16.90 -14.82
CA ASN A 208 0.19 -16.93 -13.43
C ASN A 208 1.29 -16.56 -12.41
N PRO A 209 1.91 -15.36 -12.51
CA PRO A 209 3.04 -15.02 -11.67
C PRO A 209 2.65 -14.92 -10.19
N SER A 210 3.61 -15.19 -9.32
CA SER A 210 3.55 -14.77 -7.93
C SER A 210 3.52 -13.22 -7.81
N GLU A 211 3.08 -12.70 -6.68
CA GLU A 211 3.08 -11.24 -6.44
C GLU A 211 4.50 -10.66 -6.52
N LEU A 212 5.51 -11.41 -6.07
CA LEU A 212 6.91 -11.02 -6.13
C LEU A 212 7.45 -10.96 -7.57
N GLU A 213 7.16 -11.97 -8.41
CA GLU A 213 7.53 -11.96 -9.82
C GLU A 213 6.87 -10.81 -10.58
N LEU A 214 5.58 -10.57 -10.30
CA LEU A 214 4.86 -9.44 -10.87
C LEU A 214 5.49 -8.11 -10.44
N ALA A 215 5.81 -7.95 -9.15
CA ALA A 215 6.44 -6.74 -8.62
C ALA A 215 7.79 -6.43 -9.28
N ARG A 216 8.61 -7.46 -9.50
CA ARG A 216 9.89 -7.31 -10.23
C ARG A 216 9.66 -6.91 -11.69
N CYS A 217 8.70 -7.54 -12.35
CA CYS A 217 8.39 -7.29 -13.76
C CYS A 217 7.92 -5.85 -14.03
N ILE A 218 7.13 -5.28 -13.12
CA ILE A 218 6.62 -3.91 -13.23
C ILE A 218 7.52 -2.86 -12.54
N GLY A 219 8.68 -3.27 -11.99
CA GLY A 219 9.64 -2.39 -11.34
C GLY A 219 9.15 -1.80 -10.00
N LEU A 220 8.20 -2.45 -9.33
CA LEU A 220 7.80 -2.06 -7.96
C LEU A 220 8.89 -2.38 -6.94
N LEU A 221 9.53 -3.53 -7.08
CA LEU A 221 10.65 -3.94 -6.25
C LEU A 221 11.95 -3.51 -6.93
N GLN A 222 12.68 -2.61 -6.27
CA GLN A 222 14.03 -2.21 -6.66
C GLN A 222 15.05 -3.04 -5.88
N PRO A 223 16.19 -3.40 -6.47
CA PRO A 223 17.28 -4.04 -5.74
C PRO A 223 17.70 -3.18 -4.55
N ILE A 224 17.80 -3.77 -3.37
CA ILE A 224 18.31 -3.09 -2.18
C ILE A 224 19.83 -3.08 -2.24
N ASP A 225 20.45 -1.92 -2.00
CA ASP A 225 21.90 -1.84 -1.91
C ASP A 225 22.38 -2.49 -0.60
N ALA A 226 22.86 -3.71 -0.70
CA ALA A 226 23.36 -4.49 0.43
C ALA A 226 24.59 -3.85 1.11
N SER A 227 25.31 -2.94 0.46
CA SER A 227 26.44 -2.22 1.03
C SER A 227 26.02 -1.05 1.92
N LYS A 228 24.77 -0.57 1.77
CA LYS A 228 24.25 0.58 2.49
C LYS A 228 23.83 0.21 3.91
N VAL A 229 24.29 1.00 4.89
CA VAL A 229 23.82 0.93 6.26
C VAL A 229 22.87 2.09 6.51
N TYR A 230 21.61 1.78 6.80
CA TYR A 230 20.61 2.79 7.14
C TYR A 230 20.70 3.19 8.61
N ASP A 231 20.35 4.43 8.94
CA ASP A 231 20.21 4.85 10.34
C ASP A 231 19.05 4.08 10.97
N VAL A 232 17.96 3.87 10.22
CA VAL A 232 16.79 3.12 10.68
C VAL A 232 16.19 2.25 9.59
N ALA A 233 15.90 0.98 9.92
CA ALA A 233 15.06 0.11 9.11
C ALA A 233 13.69 -0.07 9.80
N ILE A 234 12.61 0.19 9.08
CA ILE A 234 11.23 0.17 9.57
C ILE A 234 10.52 -1.02 8.96
N VAL A 235 10.04 -1.95 9.77
CA VAL A 235 9.34 -3.16 9.33
C VAL A 235 7.83 -2.97 9.44
N GLY A 236 7.18 -2.79 8.31
CA GLY A 236 5.77 -2.51 8.16
C GLY A 236 5.49 -1.12 7.61
N ALA A 237 4.77 -1.05 6.49
CA ALA A 237 4.36 0.17 5.80
C ALA A 237 2.92 0.59 6.11
N GLY A 238 2.42 0.26 7.31
CA GLY A 238 1.15 0.76 7.84
C GLY A 238 1.25 2.21 8.35
N PRO A 239 0.20 2.76 8.97
CA PRO A 239 0.19 4.14 9.46
C PRO A 239 1.35 4.47 10.40
N ALA A 240 1.69 3.55 11.30
CA ALA A 240 2.78 3.73 12.25
C ALA A 240 4.15 3.80 11.54
N GLY A 241 4.43 2.82 10.67
CA GLY A 241 5.72 2.76 9.96
C GLY A 241 5.88 3.91 8.96
N LEU A 242 4.82 4.28 8.22
CA LEU A 242 4.87 5.42 7.32
C LEU A 242 5.05 6.74 8.07
N ALA A 243 4.43 6.91 9.24
CA ALA A 243 4.66 8.08 10.08
C ALA A 243 6.12 8.12 10.58
N ALA A 244 6.65 7.01 11.11
CA ALA A 244 8.06 6.92 11.51
C ALA A 244 9.00 7.26 10.34
N ALA A 245 8.72 6.77 9.13
CA ALA A 245 9.51 7.06 7.94
C ALA A 245 9.48 8.55 7.55
N VAL A 246 8.29 9.18 7.59
CA VAL A 246 8.13 10.62 7.31
C VAL A 246 8.97 11.44 8.29
N TYR A 247 8.81 11.20 9.59
CA TYR A 247 9.52 11.98 10.60
C TYR A 247 11.02 11.69 10.59
N ALA A 248 11.45 10.43 10.56
CA ALA A 248 12.86 10.07 10.50
C ALA A 248 13.57 10.70 9.29
N ALA A 249 13.02 10.56 8.09
CA ALA A 249 13.60 11.11 6.88
C ALA A 249 13.55 12.65 6.85
N SER A 250 12.48 13.29 7.36
CA SER A 250 12.38 14.75 7.43
C SER A 250 13.36 15.36 8.43
N GLU A 251 13.81 14.59 9.42
CA GLU A 251 14.83 14.98 10.41
C GLU A 251 16.25 14.52 10.02
N GLY A 252 16.43 14.05 8.77
CA GLY A 252 17.74 13.77 8.17
C GLY A 252 18.27 12.36 8.40
N LEU A 253 17.49 11.44 8.99
CA LEU A 253 17.90 10.04 9.10
C LEU A 253 17.71 9.30 7.77
N SER A 254 18.68 8.48 7.39
CA SER A 254 18.53 7.55 6.29
C SER A 254 17.59 6.41 6.71
N ALA A 255 16.41 6.33 6.08
CA ALA A 255 15.36 5.40 6.47
C ALA A 255 14.98 4.48 5.30
N VAL A 256 14.78 3.18 5.59
CA VAL A 256 14.17 2.21 4.69
C VAL A 256 12.92 1.60 5.32
N VAL A 257 11.86 1.47 4.54
CA VAL A 257 10.59 0.84 4.94
C VAL A 257 10.43 -0.47 4.18
N LEU A 258 10.19 -1.55 4.91
CA LEU A 258 10.01 -2.90 4.38
C LEU A 258 8.59 -3.38 4.68
N ASP A 259 7.93 -3.96 3.68
CA ASP A 259 6.59 -4.57 3.87
C ASP A 259 6.42 -5.75 2.91
N SER A 260 5.78 -6.80 3.38
CA SER A 260 5.64 -8.07 2.65
C SER A 260 4.76 -7.97 1.40
N ARG A 261 3.85 -7.00 1.30
CA ARG A 261 2.86 -6.99 0.23
C ARG A 261 2.59 -5.62 -0.39
N ALA A 262 2.25 -4.63 0.44
CA ALA A 262 1.85 -3.31 -0.03
C ALA A 262 1.88 -2.29 1.10
N PHE A 263 2.02 -1.01 0.75
CA PHE A 263 1.89 0.06 1.73
C PHE A 263 0.44 0.22 2.24
N GLY A 264 0.31 0.85 3.40
CA GLY A 264 -0.97 1.24 4.00
C GLY A 264 -1.49 0.29 5.08
N GLY A 265 -0.98 -0.94 5.16
CA GLY A 265 -1.39 -1.92 6.16
C GLY A 265 -2.92 -2.11 6.22
N GLN A 266 -3.48 -2.35 7.40
CA GLN A 266 -4.93 -2.49 7.60
C GLN A 266 -5.69 -1.19 7.31
N ALA A 267 -5.11 -0.03 7.63
CA ALA A 267 -5.77 1.25 7.38
C ALA A 267 -5.98 1.50 5.88
N GLY A 268 -5.01 1.12 5.03
CA GLY A 268 -5.10 1.23 3.57
C GLY A 268 -6.24 0.43 2.96
N ALA A 269 -6.65 -0.66 3.61
CA ALA A 269 -7.76 -1.50 3.18
C ALA A 269 -9.15 -0.96 3.57
N SER A 270 -9.23 0.05 4.46
CA SER A 270 -10.50 0.63 4.88
C SER A 270 -11.14 1.45 3.76
N ALA A 271 -12.39 1.16 3.41
CA ALA A 271 -13.13 1.89 2.40
C ALA A 271 -13.25 3.38 2.75
N ARG A 272 -13.48 3.67 4.05
CA ARG A 272 -13.60 5.03 4.57
C ARG A 272 -13.23 5.09 6.05
N ILE A 273 -12.38 6.05 6.39
CA ILE A 273 -12.01 6.40 7.76
C ILE A 273 -12.69 7.73 8.08
N GLU A 274 -13.70 7.71 8.96
CA GLU A 274 -14.52 8.89 9.26
C GLU A 274 -14.02 9.66 10.49
N ASN A 275 -13.28 9.01 11.37
CA ASN A 275 -12.83 9.53 12.65
C ASN A 275 -11.34 9.91 12.69
N TYR A 276 -10.71 10.13 11.54
CA TYR A 276 -9.36 10.66 11.47
C TYR A 276 -9.40 12.20 11.45
N LEU A 277 -8.67 12.81 12.38
CA LEU A 277 -8.65 14.27 12.56
C LEU A 277 -8.27 15.00 11.26
N GLY A 278 -8.98 16.09 10.94
CA GLY A 278 -8.73 16.90 9.74
C GLY A 278 -9.53 16.48 8.50
N PHE A 279 -10.31 15.41 8.58
CA PHE A 279 -11.15 14.93 7.47
C PHE A 279 -12.63 14.85 7.85
N PRO A 280 -13.34 15.99 7.92
CA PRO A 280 -14.74 16.05 8.40
C PRO A 280 -15.71 15.24 7.52
N THR A 281 -15.36 14.99 6.26
CA THR A 281 -16.14 14.14 5.35
C THR A 281 -15.64 12.71 5.29
N GLY A 282 -14.64 12.34 6.12
CA GLY A 282 -13.91 11.09 6.02
C GLY A 282 -12.96 11.05 4.82
N ILE A 283 -12.09 10.06 4.80
CA ILE A 283 -11.14 9.77 3.72
C ILE A 283 -11.04 8.26 3.53
N SER A 284 -10.86 7.78 2.29
CA SER A 284 -10.57 6.36 2.09
C SER A 284 -9.19 6.02 2.66
N GLY A 285 -9.06 4.82 3.22
CA GLY A 285 -7.79 4.35 3.79
C GLY A 285 -6.67 4.39 2.77
N MET A 286 -6.94 3.95 1.54
CA MET A 286 -5.97 4.00 0.44
C MET A 286 -5.51 5.43 0.13
N ALA A 287 -6.43 6.40 0.06
CA ALA A 287 -6.06 7.80 -0.21
C ALA A 287 -5.22 8.40 0.91
N LEU A 288 -5.52 8.09 2.17
CA LEU A 288 -4.74 8.54 3.32
C LEU A 288 -3.33 7.95 3.30
N MET A 289 -3.23 6.64 3.09
CA MET A 289 -1.94 5.94 3.10
C MET A 289 -1.08 6.25 1.88
N ALA A 290 -1.67 6.45 0.71
CA ALA A 290 -0.94 6.90 -0.48
C ALA A 290 -0.31 8.29 -0.28
N ARG A 291 -1.00 9.20 0.42
CA ARG A 291 -0.42 10.50 0.79
C ARG A 291 0.77 10.35 1.74
N ALA A 292 0.63 9.51 2.78
CA ALA A 292 1.72 9.24 3.72
C ALA A 292 2.93 8.58 3.03
N TYR A 293 2.67 7.62 2.15
CA TYR A 293 3.69 6.94 1.35
C TYR A 293 4.47 7.91 0.45
N ASN A 294 3.76 8.77 -0.30
CA ASN A 294 4.37 9.79 -1.14
C ASN A 294 5.12 10.85 -0.31
N GLN A 295 4.61 11.16 0.90
CA GLN A 295 5.27 12.10 1.81
C GLN A 295 6.59 11.53 2.33
N ALA A 296 6.65 10.24 2.69
CA ALA A 296 7.88 9.59 3.10
C ALA A 296 8.93 9.59 1.97
N GLN A 297 8.51 9.29 0.73
CA GLN A 297 9.40 9.34 -0.45
C GLN A 297 9.87 10.76 -0.77
N LYS A 298 9.03 11.78 -0.58
CA LYS A 298 9.41 13.19 -0.73
C LYS A 298 10.61 13.54 0.17
N PHE A 299 10.63 13.02 1.40
CA PHE A 299 11.73 13.24 2.34
C PHE A 299 12.91 12.27 2.15
N GLY A 300 12.82 11.34 1.20
CA GLY A 300 13.92 10.45 0.83
C GLY A 300 13.91 9.10 1.53
N ALA A 301 12.83 8.71 2.22
CA ALA A 301 12.70 7.34 2.71
C ALA A 301 12.63 6.35 1.54
N GLU A 302 13.42 5.29 1.61
CA GLU A 302 13.43 4.21 0.63
C GLU A 302 12.39 3.13 0.95
N MET A 303 11.86 2.47 -0.08
CA MET A 303 10.77 1.51 0.06
C MET A 303 11.15 0.15 -0.54
N GLY A 304 11.37 -0.85 0.30
CA GLY A 304 11.51 -2.25 -0.09
C GLY A 304 10.17 -2.98 0.01
N ILE A 305 9.28 -2.73 -0.96
CA ILE A 305 7.92 -3.27 -1.01
C ILE A 305 7.64 -3.79 -2.43
N PRO A 306 7.19 -5.02 -2.60
CA PRO A 306 6.95 -6.05 -1.58
C PRO A 306 8.20 -6.89 -1.30
N ASP A 307 8.68 -6.91 -0.07
CA ASP A 307 9.63 -7.93 0.39
C ASP A 307 9.46 -8.19 1.89
N GLU A 308 9.29 -9.44 2.26
CA GLU A 308 8.97 -9.82 3.64
C GLU A 308 10.24 -9.96 4.48
N VAL A 309 10.26 -9.31 5.64
CA VAL A 309 11.29 -9.55 6.64
C VAL A 309 10.99 -10.88 7.35
N VAL A 310 11.88 -11.85 7.20
CA VAL A 310 11.73 -13.20 7.77
C VAL A 310 12.57 -13.44 9.02
N ARG A 311 13.55 -12.58 9.28
CA ARG A 311 14.42 -12.69 10.47
C ARG A 311 15.13 -11.37 10.80
N LEU A 312 15.24 -11.10 12.11
CA LEU A 312 16.13 -10.10 12.67
C LEU A 312 17.44 -10.78 13.14
N ARG A 313 18.57 -10.31 12.67
CA ARG A 313 19.89 -10.69 13.18
C ARG A 313 20.48 -9.52 13.95
N CYS A 314 20.94 -9.79 15.18
CA CYS A 314 21.70 -8.85 15.98
C CYS A 314 23.19 -9.19 15.84
N HIS A 315 24.04 -8.19 15.82
CA HIS A 315 25.50 -8.34 15.62
C HIS A 315 25.90 -8.79 14.20
N PRO A 316 25.60 -7.99 13.16
CA PRO A 316 26.18 -8.21 11.85
C PRO A 316 27.70 -8.03 11.86
N THR A 317 28.37 -8.63 10.89
CA THR A 317 29.83 -8.63 10.76
C THR A 317 30.45 -7.27 10.38
N SER A 318 29.63 -6.27 10.04
CA SER A 318 30.05 -4.90 9.66
C SER A 318 30.14 -4.01 10.92
N SER A 319 31.18 -3.21 11.02
CA SER A 319 31.46 -2.34 12.18
C SER A 319 30.41 -1.27 12.43
N ASP A 320 29.67 -0.85 11.39
CA ASP A 320 28.74 0.28 11.46
C ASP A 320 27.26 -0.16 11.59
N ALA A 321 26.93 -1.38 11.15
CA ALA A 321 25.60 -1.95 11.29
C ALA A 321 25.45 -2.66 12.64
N ARG A 322 24.33 -2.41 13.34
CA ARG A 322 23.98 -3.13 14.59
C ARG A 322 22.99 -4.26 14.34
N PHE A 323 22.19 -4.13 13.28
CA PHE A 323 21.12 -5.05 12.91
C PHE A 323 21.15 -5.38 11.44
N GLN A 324 20.73 -6.60 11.13
CA GLN A 324 20.50 -7.08 9.78
C GLN A 324 19.11 -7.72 9.68
N LEU A 325 18.30 -7.21 8.79
CA LEU A 325 16.99 -7.77 8.44
C LEU A 325 17.15 -8.67 7.24
N VAL A 326 16.85 -9.96 7.39
CA VAL A 326 16.87 -10.93 6.29
C VAL A 326 15.50 -10.92 5.62
N LEU A 327 15.48 -10.83 4.30
CA LEU A 327 14.29 -10.75 3.47
C LEU A 327 13.93 -12.11 2.88
N SER A 328 12.69 -12.26 2.44
CA SER A 328 12.21 -13.48 1.76
C SER A 328 12.86 -13.71 0.40
N SER A 329 13.45 -12.68 -0.19
CA SER A 329 14.27 -12.73 -1.40
C SER A 329 15.69 -13.28 -1.20
N ASP A 330 16.06 -13.66 0.02
CA ASP A 330 17.42 -13.97 0.47
C ASP A 330 18.39 -12.77 0.49
N GLU A 331 17.89 -11.57 0.19
CA GLU A 331 18.62 -10.31 0.39
C GLU A 331 18.61 -9.90 1.86
N TYR A 332 19.38 -8.88 2.21
CA TYR A 332 19.38 -8.33 3.57
C TYR A 332 19.53 -6.82 3.59
N VAL A 333 18.98 -6.21 4.62
CA VAL A 333 19.09 -4.79 4.92
C VAL A 333 19.88 -4.60 6.21
N SER A 334 20.92 -3.77 6.16
CA SER A 334 21.74 -3.41 7.31
C SER A 334 21.30 -2.07 7.90
N ALA A 335 21.14 -1.99 9.23
CA ALA A 335 20.71 -0.77 9.90
C ALA A 335 21.36 -0.58 11.28
N ARG A 336 21.41 0.67 11.75
CA ARG A 336 21.87 1.06 13.09
C ARG A 336 20.78 0.93 14.14
N ALA A 337 19.52 1.11 13.74
CA ALA A 337 18.33 0.92 14.58
C ALA A 337 17.21 0.25 13.78
N VAL A 338 16.28 -0.40 14.48
CA VAL A 338 15.10 -1.07 13.88
C VAL A 338 13.83 -0.59 14.54
N VAL A 339 12.80 -0.31 13.74
CA VAL A 339 11.44 -0.03 14.20
C VAL A 339 10.50 -1.13 13.71
N ILE A 340 9.94 -1.90 14.65
CA ILE A 340 8.93 -2.92 14.40
C ILE A 340 7.57 -2.24 14.33
N ALA A 341 7.02 -2.12 13.13
CA ALA A 341 5.71 -1.55 12.84
C ALA A 341 4.84 -2.53 12.03
N SER A 342 5.15 -3.84 12.17
CA SER A 342 4.57 -4.93 11.38
C SER A 342 3.06 -5.13 11.60
N GLY A 343 2.48 -4.42 12.56
CA GLY A 343 1.05 -4.42 12.82
C GLY A 343 0.54 -5.79 13.30
N ALA A 344 -0.71 -6.09 12.92
CA ALA A 344 -1.34 -7.33 13.30
C ALA A 344 -1.99 -8.00 12.08
N ARG A 345 -2.02 -9.33 12.08
CA ARG A 345 -2.65 -10.14 11.02
C ARG A 345 -4.08 -10.45 11.39
N TYR A 346 -4.98 -10.37 10.42
CA TYR A 346 -6.38 -10.72 10.63
C TYR A 346 -6.53 -12.17 11.13
N ARG A 347 -7.38 -12.33 12.14
CA ARG A 347 -7.77 -13.66 12.63
C ARG A 347 -8.55 -14.40 11.57
N ARG A 348 -8.27 -15.69 11.46
CA ARG A 348 -8.97 -16.59 10.57
C ARG A 348 -10.07 -17.32 11.34
N LEU A 349 -11.17 -17.67 10.67
CA LEU A 349 -12.15 -18.58 11.22
C LEU A 349 -11.57 -19.98 11.28
N ASP A 350 -11.91 -20.71 12.34
CA ASP A 350 -11.60 -22.13 12.47
C ASP A 350 -12.73 -22.95 11.82
N VAL A 351 -12.79 -22.91 10.50
CA VAL A 351 -13.74 -23.68 9.69
C VAL A 351 -13.02 -24.37 8.55
N GLU A 352 -13.48 -25.56 8.20
CA GLU A 352 -12.92 -26.32 7.09
C GLU A 352 -13.01 -25.54 5.78
N ASN A 353 -12.03 -25.75 4.90
CA ASN A 353 -11.95 -25.17 3.56
C ASN A 353 -11.81 -23.62 3.48
N LEU A 354 -11.66 -22.91 4.60
CA LEU A 354 -11.52 -21.43 4.57
C LEU A 354 -10.44 -20.98 3.59
N ALA A 355 -9.28 -21.65 3.61
CA ALA A 355 -8.13 -21.33 2.74
C ALA A 355 -8.46 -21.43 1.24
N ALA A 356 -9.39 -22.30 0.85
CA ALA A 356 -9.78 -22.45 -0.54
C ALA A 356 -10.55 -21.23 -1.08
N PHE A 357 -11.21 -20.46 -0.20
CA PHE A 357 -12.04 -19.31 -0.55
C PHE A 357 -11.39 -17.96 -0.26
N GLU A 358 -10.24 -17.95 0.42
CA GLU A 358 -9.49 -16.71 0.71
C GLU A 358 -8.98 -16.04 -0.57
N GLY A 359 -9.14 -14.73 -0.63
CA GLY A 359 -8.71 -13.91 -1.75
C GLY A 359 -9.70 -13.81 -2.91
N SER A 360 -10.67 -14.72 -2.99
CA SER A 360 -11.74 -14.71 -3.99
C SER A 360 -13.11 -14.36 -3.41
N SER A 361 -13.49 -15.07 -2.34
CA SER A 361 -14.82 -15.01 -1.74
C SER A 361 -14.79 -14.64 -0.26
N VAL A 362 -13.68 -14.92 0.45
CA VAL A 362 -13.48 -14.55 1.85
C VAL A 362 -12.54 -13.35 1.92
N HIS A 363 -13.01 -12.27 2.52
CA HIS A 363 -12.36 -10.97 2.56
C HIS A 363 -12.14 -10.53 4.01
N TYR A 364 -11.00 -9.91 4.29
CA TYR A 364 -10.63 -9.37 5.61
C TYR A 364 -10.71 -7.84 5.67
N TRP A 365 -11.16 -7.21 4.59
CA TRP A 365 -11.36 -5.77 4.43
C TRP A 365 -12.49 -5.51 3.43
N VAL A 366 -12.92 -4.24 3.33
CA VAL A 366 -13.85 -3.78 2.30
C VAL A 366 -13.26 -2.57 1.62
N SER A 367 -12.97 -2.67 0.33
CA SER A 367 -12.62 -1.55 -0.54
C SER A 367 -13.64 -1.38 -1.66
N SER A 368 -13.41 -0.41 -2.53
CA SER A 368 -14.26 -0.22 -3.72
C SER A 368 -14.20 -1.40 -4.70
N LEU A 369 -13.15 -2.22 -4.65
CA LEU A 369 -13.02 -3.42 -5.47
C LEU A 369 -13.98 -4.50 -4.97
N GLU A 370 -13.86 -4.90 -3.69
CA GLU A 370 -14.73 -5.92 -3.11
C GLU A 370 -16.20 -5.50 -3.15
N ALA A 371 -16.51 -4.23 -2.90
CA ALA A 371 -17.89 -3.74 -2.98
C ALA A 371 -18.48 -3.87 -4.39
N ARG A 372 -17.69 -3.64 -5.45
CA ARG A 372 -18.14 -3.85 -6.84
C ARG A 372 -18.35 -5.32 -7.17
N LEU A 373 -17.49 -6.22 -6.66
CA LEU A 373 -17.67 -7.67 -6.83
C LEU A 373 -18.98 -8.17 -6.22
N CYS A 374 -19.42 -7.53 -5.12
CA CYS A 374 -20.63 -7.89 -4.38
C CYS A 374 -21.88 -7.13 -4.84
N GLY A 375 -21.78 -6.24 -5.82
CA GLY A 375 -22.86 -5.35 -6.25
C GLY A 375 -24.19 -6.06 -6.49
N GLY A 376 -25.25 -5.64 -5.79
CA GLY A 376 -26.60 -6.22 -5.89
C GLY A 376 -26.76 -7.64 -5.32
N GLN A 377 -25.75 -8.22 -4.67
CA GLN A 377 -25.79 -9.54 -4.04
C GLN A 377 -26.07 -9.47 -2.53
N GLU A 378 -26.38 -10.59 -1.91
CA GLU A 378 -26.36 -10.75 -0.45
C GLU A 378 -24.95 -11.10 0.01
N VAL A 379 -24.50 -10.49 1.11
CA VAL A 379 -23.17 -10.75 1.70
C VAL A 379 -23.29 -11.06 3.18
N ALA A 380 -22.36 -11.85 3.72
CA ALA A 380 -22.23 -12.06 5.15
C ALA A 380 -21.01 -11.30 5.69
N LEU A 381 -21.15 -10.74 6.90
CA LEU A 381 -20.07 -10.09 7.63
C LEU A 381 -20.03 -10.61 9.07
N VAL A 382 -18.86 -11.05 9.52
CA VAL A 382 -18.65 -11.53 10.90
C VAL A 382 -17.85 -10.50 11.67
N GLY A 383 -18.40 -10.00 12.77
CA GLY A 383 -17.71 -9.07 13.65
C GLY A 383 -18.64 -8.09 14.37
N ALA A 384 -18.14 -7.50 15.47
CA ALA A 384 -18.90 -6.57 16.30
C ALA A 384 -18.13 -5.28 16.67
N GLY A 385 -16.90 -5.10 16.21
CA GLY A 385 -16.10 -3.91 16.49
C GLY A 385 -16.37 -2.75 15.51
N ASN A 386 -15.73 -1.60 15.74
CA ASN A 386 -15.88 -0.40 14.90
C ASN A 386 -15.55 -0.65 13.43
N SER A 387 -14.52 -1.46 13.14
CA SER A 387 -14.16 -1.80 11.75
C SER A 387 -15.28 -2.59 11.06
N ALA A 388 -15.91 -3.52 11.77
CA ALA A 388 -17.09 -4.25 11.28
C ALA A 388 -18.24 -3.27 10.99
N GLY A 389 -18.53 -2.36 11.92
CA GLY A 389 -19.59 -1.36 11.77
C GLY A 389 -19.39 -0.44 10.55
N GLN A 390 -18.18 0.06 10.34
CA GLN A 390 -17.83 0.87 9.17
C GLN A 390 -18.00 0.07 7.87
N ALA A 391 -17.57 -1.18 7.85
CA ALA A 391 -17.71 -2.07 6.69
C ALA A 391 -19.19 -2.36 6.38
N VAL A 392 -20.02 -2.64 7.38
CA VAL A 392 -21.47 -2.86 7.22
C VAL A 392 -22.14 -1.64 6.58
N VAL A 393 -21.88 -0.44 7.14
CA VAL A 393 -22.46 0.81 6.62
C VAL A 393 -22.06 1.06 5.16
N TYR A 394 -20.82 0.79 4.82
CA TYR A 394 -20.34 0.96 3.45
C TYR A 394 -20.94 -0.09 2.49
N LEU A 395 -20.93 -1.38 2.87
CA LEU A 395 -21.49 -2.45 2.05
C LEU A 395 -22.99 -2.28 1.85
N ALA A 396 -23.74 -1.90 2.87
CA ALA A 396 -25.18 -1.72 2.78
C ALA A 396 -25.62 -0.73 1.68
N SER A 397 -24.76 0.21 1.30
CA SER A 397 -25.01 1.13 0.18
C SER A 397 -24.77 0.53 -1.21
N GLN A 398 -24.17 -0.67 -1.30
CA GLN A 398 -23.72 -1.27 -2.57
C GLN A 398 -24.37 -2.64 -2.84
N VAL A 399 -24.83 -3.34 -1.80
CA VAL A 399 -25.31 -4.73 -1.88
C VAL A 399 -26.81 -4.82 -1.60
N ALA A 400 -27.43 -5.92 -2.01
CA ALA A 400 -28.86 -6.15 -1.75
C ALA A 400 -29.12 -6.33 -0.25
N LYS A 401 -28.29 -7.09 0.46
CA LYS A 401 -28.45 -7.37 1.89
C LYS A 401 -27.11 -7.68 2.57
N VAL A 402 -26.97 -7.23 3.81
CA VAL A 402 -25.86 -7.60 4.71
C VAL A 402 -26.38 -8.45 5.86
N TRP A 403 -25.87 -9.67 5.99
CA TRP A 403 -26.07 -10.56 7.13
C TRP A 403 -24.94 -10.32 8.12
N LEU A 404 -25.20 -9.57 9.20
CA LEU A 404 -24.21 -9.28 10.24
C LEU A 404 -24.25 -10.33 11.34
N LEU A 405 -23.21 -11.17 11.40
CA LEU A 405 -23.08 -12.27 12.34
C LEU A 405 -22.19 -11.86 13.51
N VAL A 406 -22.73 -11.92 14.71
CA VAL A 406 -22.10 -11.45 15.94
C VAL A 406 -22.04 -12.58 16.96
N ARG A 407 -20.84 -12.94 17.41
CA ARG A 407 -20.65 -13.99 18.44
C ARG A 407 -21.18 -13.54 19.80
N GLY A 408 -21.10 -12.25 20.12
CA GLY A 408 -21.60 -11.70 21.37
C GLY A 408 -23.12 -11.49 21.37
N GLN A 409 -23.65 -11.06 22.51
CA GLN A 409 -25.09 -10.82 22.71
C GLN A 409 -25.54 -9.47 22.10
N SER A 410 -24.64 -8.54 21.88
CA SER A 410 -24.97 -7.22 21.33
C SER A 410 -23.78 -6.56 20.62
N LEU A 411 -24.04 -5.49 19.84
CA LEU A 411 -23.03 -4.66 19.20
C LEU A 411 -22.44 -3.63 20.18
N GLU A 412 -23.21 -3.16 21.15
CA GLU A 412 -22.86 -2.07 22.07
C GLU A 412 -21.63 -2.39 22.93
N ALA A 413 -21.35 -3.68 23.13
CA ALA A 413 -20.21 -4.13 23.94
C ALA A 413 -18.85 -3.72 23.33
N SER A 414 -18.77 -3.54 22.02
CA SER A 414 -17.48 -3.33 21.31
C SER A 414 -17.53 -2.31 20.16
N MET A 415 -18.71 -1.78 19.84
CA MET A 415 -18.92 -0.82 18.74
C MET A 415 -19.32 0.54 19.28
N SER A 416 -18.79 1.60 18.66
CA SER A 416 -19.15 2.99 19.00
C SER A 416 -20.64 3.26 18.75
N ARG A 417 -21.29 3.98 19.64
CA ARG A 417 -22.73 4.26 19.63
C ARG A 417 -23.22 4.77 18.27
N TYR A 418 -22.51 5.73 17.66
CA TYR A 418 -22.92 6.29 16.37
C TYR A 418 -22.99 5.25 15.22
N LEU A 419 -22.14 4.19 15.26
CA LEU A 419 -22.20 3.10 14.29
C LEU A 419 -23.38 2.17 14.56
N VAL A 420 -23.65 1.84 15.83
CA VAL A 420 -24.81 1.04 16.23
C VAL A 420 -26.10 1.72 15.77
N ASP A 421 -26.29 3.00 16.09
CA ASP A 421 -27.46 3.76 15.69
C ASP A 421 -27.62 3.84 14.16
N ARG A 422 -26.49 3.99 13.44
CA ARG A 422 -26.48 4.02 11.98
C ARG A 422 -26.83 2.68 11.35
N ILE A 423 -26.32 1.58 11.88
CA ILE A 423 -26.62 0.22 11.40
C ILE A 423 -28.09 -0.11 11.63
N ALA A 424 -28.64 0.23 12.81
CA ALA A 424 -30.05 0.01 13.14
C ALA A 424 -31.02 0.73 12.18
N ALA A 425 -30.58 1.83 11.55
CA ALA A 425 -31.37 2.57 10.57
C ALA A 425 -31.31 2.00 9.15
N LEU A 426 -30.47 0.99 8.87
CA LEU A 426 -30.30 0.42 7.53
C LEU A 426 -31.31 -0.73 7.30
N PRO A 427 -32.24 -0.60 6.34
CA PRO A 427 -33.32 -1.59 6.15
C PRO A 427 -32.82 -2.92 5.55
N ASN A 428 -31.65 -2.92 4.92
CA ASN A 428 -31.07 -4.11 4.29
C ASN A 428 -29.94 -4.75 5.13
N VAL A 429 -29.85 -4.43 6.42
CA VAL A 429 -28.94 -5.10 7.35
C VAL A 429 -29.74 -5.96 8.33
N GLU A 430 -29.40 -7.24 8.42
CA GLU A 430 -29.98 -8.17 9.40
C GLU A 430 -28.90 -8.62 10.37
N ILE A 431 -29.12 -8.41 11.67
CA ILE A 431 -28.17 -8.70 12.74
C ILE A 431 -28.55 -10.03 13.41
N HIS A 432 -27.58 -10.94 13.47
CA HIS A 432 -27.67 -12.22 14.16
C HIS A 432 -26.66 -12.26 15.30
N THR A 433 -27.10 -12.06 16.51
CA THR A 433 -26.28 -12.19 17.73
C THR A 433 -26.13 -13.66 18.14
N GLU A 434 -25.16 -13.94 19.03
CA GLU A 434 -24.87 -15.29 19.53
C GLU A 434 -24.73 -16.32 18.39
N THR A 435 -24.09 -15.91 17.27
CA THR A 435 -24.08 -16.68 16.03
C THR A 435 -22.65 -16.83 15.49
N GLN A 436 -22.31 -18.05 15.06
CA GLN A 436 -21.01 -18.38 14.50
C GLN A 436 -21.16 -19.15 13.17
N ILE A 437 -20.22 -18.93 12.25
CA ILE A 437 -20.11 -19.70 11.00
C ILE A 437 -19.77 -21.15 11.37
N SER A 438 -20.53 -22.10 10.84
CA SER A 438 -20.33 -23.55 11.03
C SER A 438 -19.73 -24.23 9.80
N ALA A 439 -20.00 -23.75 8.57
CA ALA A 439 -19.45 -24.33 7.36
C ALA A 439 -19.41 -23.32 6.20
N LEU A 440 -18.47 -23.54 5.28
CA LEU A 440 -18.34 -22.87 4.01
C LEU A 440 -18.43 -23.90 2.89
N GLU A 441 -19.32 -23.67 1.94
CA GLU A 441 -19.60 -24.60 0.82
C GLU A 441 -19.36 -23.85 -0.51
N GLY A 442 -18.68 -24.51 -1.45
CA GLY A 442 -18.41 -23.93 -2.75
C GLY A 442 -17.51 -24.83 -3.60
N LYS A 443 -17.19 -24.36 -4.79
CA LYS A 443 -16.44 -25.11 -5.79
C LYS A 443 -15.44 -24.21 -6.50
N ASP A 444 -14.33 -24.79 -6.95
CA ASP A 444 -13.29 -24.12 -7.76
C ASP A 444 -12.76 -22.80 -7.12
N GLY A 445 -12.65 -22.79 -5.78
CA GLY A 445 -12.17 -21.61 -5.04
C GLY A 445 -13.21 -20.50 -4.83
N MET A 446 -14.44 -20.70 -5.29
CA MET A 446 -15.53 -19.74 -5.15
C MET A 446 -16.57 -20.24 -4.14
N LEU A 447 -16.96 -19.38 -3.19
CA LEU A 447 -18.00 -19.66 -2.22
C LEU A 447 -19.37 -19.63 -2.88
N GLU A 448 -20.24 -20.58 -2.54
CA GLU A 448 -21.62 -20.68 -3.02
C GLU A 448 -22.62 -20.52 -1.90
N ALA A 449 -22.32 -21.09 -0.70
CA ALA A 449 -23.19 -21.01 0.44
C ALA A 449 -22.41 -20.90 1.76
N ILE A 450 -23.03 -20.28 2.74
CA ILE A 450 -22.53 -20.14 4.11
C ILE A 450 -23.56 -20.74 5.06
N ARG A 451 -23.07 -21.56 6.01
CA ARG A 451 -23.88 -22.09 7.09
C ARG A 451 -23.42 -21.47 8.41
N TRP A 452 -24.37 -21.07 9.23
CA TRP A 452 -24.10 -20.55 10.56
C TRP A 452 -25.09 -21.12 11.58
N ARG A 453 -24.66 -21.14 12.83
CA ARG A 453 -25.41 -21.69 13.96
C ARG A 453 -25.55 -20.64 15.06
N HIS A 454 -26.74 -20.56 15.62
CA HIS A 454 -26.99 -19.77 16.82
C HIS A 454 -26.57 -20.59 18.06
N ASP A 455 -25.65 -20.05 18.88
CA ASP A 455 -24.99 -20.82 19.95
C ASP A 455 -25.95 -21.30 21.04
N ALA A 456 -26.90 -20.43 21.49
CA ALA A 456 -27.83 -20.80 22.58
C ALA A 456 -28.91 -21.78 22.16
N THR A 457 -29.39 -21.77 20.91
CA THR A 457 -30.50 -22.61 20.44
C THR A 457 -30.07 -23.79 19.61
N GLY A 458 -28.83 -23.81 19.14
CA GLY A 458 -28.33 -24.81 18.18
C GLY A 458 -28.95 -24.72 16.79
N LYS A 459 -29.81 -23.72 16.53
CA LYS A 459 -30.49 -23.57 15.23
C LYS A 459 -29.48 -23.21 14.14
N GLU A 460 -29.47 -24.02 13.09
CA GLU A 460 -28.64 -23.76 11.92
C GLU A 460 -29.45 -23.06 10.83
N MET A 461 -28.74 -22.17 10.10
CA MET A 461 -29.24 -21.50 8.89
C MET A 461 -28.20 -21.64 7.79
N SER A 462 -28.67 -21.86 6.56
CA SER A 462 -27.83 -21.82 5.34
C SER A 462 -28.36 -20.78 4.39
N ARG A 463 -27.46 -20.06 3.74
CA ARG A 463 -27.76 -19.04 2.71
C ARG A 463 -26.82 -19.16 1.53
N GLN A 464 -27.35 -18.92 0.35
CA GLN A 464 -26.58 -18.80 -0.90
C GLN A 464 -25.87 -17.44 -0.88
N ILE A 465 -24.64 -17.42 -0.41
CA ILE A 465 -23.83 -16.19 -0.25
C ILE A 465 -22.44 -16.48 -0.81
N ARG A 466 -22.00 -15.62 -1.73
CA ARG A 466 -20.72 -15.76 -2.41
C ARG A 466 -19.58 -14.94 -1.78
N HIS A 467 -19.90 -14.00 -0.90
CA HIS A 467 -18.89 -13.12 -0.29
C HIS A 467 -19.07 -13.04 1.22
N LEU A 468 -18.01 -13.43 1.94
CA LEU A 468 -17.90 -13.40 3.38
C LEU A 468 -16.83 -12.42 3.82
N PHE A 469 -17.19 -11.51 4.71
CA PHE A 469 -16.28 -10.51 5.27
C PHE A 469 -15.97 -10.83 6.73
N LEU A 470 -14.68 -10.90 7.11
CA LEU A 470 -14.23 -11.27 8.44
C LEU A 470 -13.58 -10.07 9.17
N PHE A 471 -14.27 -9.58 10.20
CA PHE A 471 -13.81 -8.50 11.09
C PHE A 471 -13.73 -8.99 12.55
N ILE A 472 -13.09 -10.16 12.77
CA ILE A 472 -13.04 -10.89 14.05
C ILE A 472 -11.79 -10.60 14.88
N GLY A 473 -11.08 -9.51 14.57
CA GLY A 473 -9.87 -9.10 15.26
C GLY A 473 -8.59 -9.54 14.54
N ALA A 474 -7.46 -9.36 15.22
CA ALA A 474 -6.15 -9.62 14.64
C ALA A 474 -5.17 -10.11 15.70
N ASP A 475 -4.19 -10.91 15.27
CA ASP A 475 -3.04 -11.35 16.04
C ASP A 475 -1.79 -10.59 15.59
N PRO A 476 -0.84 -10.26 16.49
CA PRO A 476 0.33 -9.47 16.13
C PRO A 476 1.20 -10.23 15.12
N ASN A 477 1.77 -9.48 14.17
CA ASN A 477 2.67 -10.07 13.17
C ASN A 477 4.11 -10.10 13.72
N THR A 478 4.38 -11.06 14.61
CA THR A 478 5.63 -11.22 15.35
C THR A 478 6.30 -12.57 15.13
N ALA A 479 5.75 -13.43 14.26
CA ALA A 479 6.28 -14.79 14.04
C ALA A 479 7.77 -14.79 13.59
N TRP A 480 8.20 -13.76 12.87
CA TRP A 480 9.57 -13.57 12.43
C TRP A 480 10.55 -13.17 13.58
N LEU A 481 10.02 -12.81 14.76
CA LEU A 481 10.77 -12.49 15.99
C LEU A 481 10.89 -13.71 16.93
N SER A 482 10.44 -14.89 16.53
CA SER A 482 10.29 -16.08 17.40
C SER A 482 11.58 -16.70 17.92
N GLN A 483 12.75 -16.17 17.58
CA GLN A 483 14.06 -16.67 18.03
C GLN A 483 14.61 -15.95 19.28
N GLY A 484 13.75 -15.31 20.09
CA GLY A 484 14.11 -14.83 21.42
C GLY A 484 14.83 -13.47 21.47
N ASP A 485 14.90 -12.75 20.37
CA ASP A 485 15.59 -11.47 20.33
C ASP A 485 14.80 -10.31 20.94
N VAL A 486 13.46 -10.42 20.97
CA VAL A 486 12.55 -9.39 21.49
C VAL A 486 11.51 -10.04 22.42
N ALA A 487 11.27 -9.44 23.59
CA ALA A 487 10.27 -9.95 24.54
C ALA A 487 8.84 -9.70 24.01
N LEU A 488 8.04 -10.76 24.03
CA LEU A 488 6.61 -10.75 23.69
C LEU A 488 5.78 -10.98 24.95
N ASP A 489 4.52 -10.55 24.93
CA ASP A 489 3.53 -10.94 25.93
C ASP A 489 2.92 -12.32 25.61
N ASP A 490 2.01 -12.80 26.47
CA ASP A 490 1.35 -14.11 26.32
C ASP A 490 0.45 -14.20 25.08
N HIS A 491 0.12 -13.07 24.45
CA HIS A 491 -0.65 -12.95 23.20
C HIS A 491 0.21 -12.72 21.97
N GLY A 492 1.55 -12.66 22.14
CA GLY A 492 2.51 -12.45 21.07
C GLY A 492 2.77 -10.98 20.71
N PHE A 493 2.23 -10.00 21.45
CA PHE A 493 2.53 -8.58 21.21
C PHE A 493 3.90 -8.19 21.77
N VAL A 494 4.56 -7.25 21.10
CA VAL A 494 5.88 -6.77 21.51
C VAL A 494 5.78 -5.91 22.76
N ARG A 495 6.52 -6.27 23.82
CA ARG A 495 6.62 -5.48 25.05
C ARG A 495 7.61 -4.33 24.88
N THR A 496 7.27 -3.15 25.44
CA THR A 496 8.09 -1.93 25.33
C THR A 496 8.09 -1.11 26.62
N GLY A 497 9.12 -0.27 26.78
CA GLY A 497 9.17 0.78 27.78
C GLY A 497 9.46 0.29 29.20
N ALA A 498 8.94 1.01 30.18
CA ALA A 498 9.28 0.86 31.60
C ALA A 498 9.02 -0.54 32.20
N GLU A 499 8.14 -1.35 31.59
CA GLU A 499 7.93 -2.75 32.00
C GLU A 499 9.18 -3.63 31.81
N LEU A 500 10.12 -3.19 30.96
CA LEU A 500 11.35 -3.91 30.63
C LEU A 500 12.59 -3.36 31.36
N GLY A 501 12.45 -2.26 32.11
CA GLY A 501 13.49 -1.59 32.86
C GLY A 501 13.28 -0.08 32.94
N ALA A 502 13.69 0.53 34.07
CA ALA A 502 13.44 1.96 34.32
C ALA A 502 14.16 2.89 33.33
N ASP A 503 15.24 2.45 32.71
CA ASP A 503 16.09 3.25 31.82
C ASP A 503 15.69 3.08 30.32
N ARG A 504 14.63 2.32 30.03
CA ARG A 504 14.15 2.10 28.66
C ARG A 504 13.31 3.27 28.14
N HIS A 505 13.56 3.66 26.89
CA HIS A 505 12.67 4.59 26.20
C HIS A 505 11.25 3.98 26.05
N LEU A 506 10.23 4.83 26.05
CA LEU A 506 8.82 4.40 26.07
C LEU A 506 8.47 3.33 25.02
N LEU A 507 9.02 3.45 23.82
CA LEU A 507 8.73 2.56 22.68
C LEU A 507 9.88 1.57 22.40
N GLU A 508 10.93 1.55 23.23
CA GLU A 508 12.05 0.63 23.09
C GLU A 508 11.68 -0.76 23.63
N THR A 509 12.10 -1.79 22.91
CA THR A 509 11.84 -3.19 23.26
C THR A 509 12.86 -3.70 24.30
N SER A 510 12.84 -5.00 24.60
CA SER A 510 13.88 -5.65 25.42
C SER A 510 15.28 -5.60 24.79
N ARG A 511 15.37 -5.32 23.50
CA ARG A 511 16.63 -5.19 22.76
C ARG A 511 16.96 -3.71 22.53
N PRO A 512 18.13 -3.21 23.03
CA PRO A 512 18.56 -1.82 22.77
C PRO A 512 18.66 -1.52 21.28
N GLY A 513 18.09 -0.37 20.86
CA GLY A 513 18.05 0.06 19.46
C GLY A 513 16.99 -0.63 18.60
N VAL A 514 16.16 -1.49 19.19
CA VAL A 514 14.98 -2.05 18.55
C VAL A 514 13.75 -1.46 19.23
N PHE A 515 12.90 -0.79 18.46
CA PHE A 515 11.69 -0.13 18.91
C PHE A 515 10.45 -0.82 18.32
N ALA A 516 9.30 -0.69 18.98
CA ALA A 516 8.03 -1.19 18.44
C ALA A 516 6.92 -0.14 18.56
N ILE A 517 6.11 0.00 17.50
CA ILE A 517 5.05 1.00 17.38
C ILE A 517 3.81 0.41 16.69
N GLY A 518 2.66 1.03 16.96
CA GLY A 518 1.39 0.64 16.35
C GLY A 518 0.83 -0.66 16.91
N ASP A 519 0.03 -1.34 16.09
CA ASP A 519 -0.80 -2.47 16.52
C ASP A 519 -0.02 -3.71 16.97
N VAL A 520 1.25 -3.83 16.63
CA VAL A 520 2.14 -4.92 17.05
C VAL A 520 2.55 -4.81 18.51
N ARG A 521 2.48 -3.60 19.10
CA ARG A 521 2.92 -3.30 20.45
C ARG A 521 1.87 -3.69 21.50
N CYS A 522 2.31 -4.29 22.60
CA CYS A 522 1.49 -4.56 23.77
C CYS A 522 0.89 -3.24 24.32
N GLY A 523 -0.39 -3.26 24.66
CA GLY A 523 -1.10 -2.10 25.19
C GLY A 523 -1.35 -0.96 24.18
N SER A 524 -1.05 -1.11 22.88
CA SER A 524 -1.33 -0.09 21.88
C SER A 524 -2.83 0.12 21.67
N ILE A 525 -3.22 1.37 21.46
CA ILE A 525 -4.59 1.74 21.08
C ILE A 525 -4.73 1.54 19.57
N LYS A 526 -5.52 0.55 19.17
CA LYS A 526 -5.73 0.17 17.76
C LYS A 526 -6.54 1.21 16.98
N ARG A 527 -5.90 2.35 16.69
CA ARG A 527 -6.43 3.49 15.92
C ARG A 527 -5.34 4.09 15.06
N VAL A 528 -5.72 4.53 13.87
CA VAL A 528 -4.79 5.19 12.91
C VAL A 528 -4.06 6.37 13.56
N ALA A 529 -4.80 7.24 14.27
CA ALA A 529 -4.21 8.42 14.94
C ALA A 529 -3.19 8.02 16.02
N ALA A 530 -3.46 6.98 16.82
CA ALA A 530 -2.52 6.48 17.83
C ALA A 530 -1.26 5.90 17.17
N ALA A 531 -1.42 5.11 16.11
CA ALA A 531 -0.31 4.55 15.35
C ALA A 531 0.59 5.65 14.73
N VAL A 532 -0.01 6.71 14.18
CA VAL A 532 0.71 7.89 13.66
C VAL A 532 1.44 8.62 14.79
N GLY A 533 0.79 8.79 15.96
CA GLY A 533 1.40 9.43 17.14
C GLY A 533 2.63 8.66 17.64
N GLU A 534 2.55 7.33 17.74
CA GLU A 534 3.70 6.49 18.11
C GLU A 534 4.82 6.56 17.06
N GLY A 535 4.48 6.65 15.76
CA GLY A 535 5.43 6.86 14.68
C GLY A 535 6.21 8.18 14.79
N ALA A 536 5.54 9.24 15.25
CA ALA A 536 6.21 10.51 15.54
C ALA A 536 7.11 10.42 16.80
N GLN A 537 6.60 9.81 17.87
CA GLN A 537 7.33 9.70 19.15
C GLN A 537 8.61 8.86 19.05
N VAL A 538 8.61 7.80 18.26
CA VAL A 538 9.76 6.90 18.15
C VAL A 538 11.00 7.59 17.60
N VAL A 539 10.83 8.63 16.77
CA VAL A 539 11.95 9.31 16.12
C VAL A 539 12.82 10.05 17.14
N ALA A 540 12.22 10.67 18.16
CA ALA A 540 13.01 11.27 19.25
C ALA A 540 13.85 10.22 19.99
N ALA A 541 13.30 9.03 20.23
CA ALA A 541 14.03 7.92 20.85
C ALA A 541 15.15 7.37 19.93
N LEU A 542 14.90 7.33 18.60
CA LEU A 542 15.91 6.96 17.61
C LEU A 542 17.10 7.93 17.64
N HIS A 543 16.86 9.24 17.64
CA HIS A 543 17.95 10.24 17.73
C HIS A 543 18.75 10.07 19.01
N ALA A 544 18.10 9.90 20.16
CA ALA A 544 18.77 9.68 21.43
C ALA A 544 19.65 8.42 21.39
N PHE A 545 19.13 7.32 20.87
CA PHE A 545 19.86 6.05 20.74
C PHE A 545 21.05 6.16 19.76
N LEU A 546 20.85 6.77 18.60
CA LEU A 546 21.91 6.92 17.58
C LEU A 546 23.03 7.84 18.05
N ALA A 547 22.73 8.84 18.88
CA ALA A 547 23.70 9.77 19.48
C ALA A 547 24.50 9.15 20.64
N SER A 548 23.93 8.18 21.37
CA SER A 548 24.58 7.56 22.54
C SER A 548 25.84 6.77 22.18
N GLY A 549 25.98 6.33 20.93
CA GLY A 549 27.16 5.57 20.47
C GLY A 549 27.37 4.22 21.16
N GLU A 550 26.46 3.77 22.04
CA GLU A 550 26.63 2.55 22.85
C GLU A 550 26.84 1.30 21.99
N PRO A 551 27.92 0.54 22.24
CA PRO A 551 28.10 -0.76 21.60
C PRO A 551 26.96 -1.72 22.04
N PRO A 552 26.57 -2.70 21.22
CA PRO A 552 25.56 -3.68 21.58
C PRO A 552 26.02 -4.44 22.85
N GLN A 553 25.22 -4.38 23.92
CA GLN A 553 25.46 -5.20 25.09
C GLN A 553 25.34 -6.68 24.73
N ALA A 554 26.43 -7.43 24.88
CA ALA A 554 26.42 -8.88 24.73
C ALA A 554 25.35 -9.45 25.69
N SER A 555 24.40 -10.21 25.18
CA SER A 555 23.43 -10.93 25.99
C SER A 555 24.18 -11.83 26.97
N ALA A 556 24.01 -11.58 28.27
CA ALA A 556 24.43 -12.53 29.28
C ALA A 556 23.64 -13.82 29.04
N SER A 557 24.33 -14.87 28.62
CA SER A 557 23.76 -16.22 28.56
C SER A 557 23.19 -16.57 29.92
N PRO A 558 21.96 -17.06 30.09
CA PRO A 558 21.50 -17.57 31.37
C PRO A 558 22.39 -18.75 31.74
N GLY A 559 23.16 -18.57 32.83
CA GLY A 559 24.02 -19.59 33.37
C GLY A 559 23.21 -20.86 33.63
N ARG A 560 23.72 -21.97 33.11
CA ARG A 560 23.30 -23.30 33.55
C ARG A 560 23.54 -23.40 35.05
N ALA A 561 22.48 -23.51 35.84
CA ALA A 561 22.46 -24.06 37.16
C ALA A 561 21.69 -25.37 37.15
#